data_74e3ed4c0b016d8650508c482c330ff1
#
_entry.id   74e3ed4c0b016d8650508c482c330ff1
#
_cell.length_a   1.000
_cell.length_b   1.000
_cell.length_c   1.000
_cell.angle_alpha   90.00
_cell.angle_beta   90.00
_cell.angle_gamma   90.00
#
_symmetry.space_group_name_H-M   'P 1'
#
loop_
_entity.id
_entity.type
_entity.pdbx_description
1 polymer ?
#
loop_
_entity_poly.entity_id
_entity_poly.type
_entity_poly.pdbx_seq_one_letter_code
_entity_poly.pdbx_strand_id
1 'polypeptide(L)'
;MRLLAKHQLLALGLAASAGCSSGWVDLSPVPPASYAKLGPAEGEACATYFLALPWHQFLAFGASDRLVRARDAAIASVPDATGLVNVTLQERWAYWGLFSRRCAIVCGDAIR
;
A
#
# COMPACT_ATOMS: atom_id res chain seq x y z
N MET A 1 12.53 -10.20 -41.06
CA MET A 1 12.00 -10.99 -39.93
C MET A 1 12.81 -10.83 -38.64
N ARG A 2 14.11 -10.96 -38.61
CA ARG A 2 14.93 -10.85 -37.38
C ARG A 2 14.92 -9.42 -36.75
N LEU A 3 14.83 -8.36 -37.53
CA LEU A 3 14.79 -6.98 -37.04
C LEU A 3 13.44 -6.65 -36.39
N LEU A 4 12.33 -7.10 -36.97
CA LEU A 4 11.00 -6.91 -36.39
C LEU A 4 10.82 -7.60 -35.04
N ALA A 5 11.38 -8.83 -34.91
CA ALA A 5 11.35 -9.55 -33.64
C ALA A 5 12.14 -8.85 -32.52
N LYS A 6 13.28 -8.22 -32.88
CA LYS A 6 14.08 -7.45 -31.90
C LYS A 6 13.35 -6.20 -31.42
N HIS A 7 12.64 -5.50 -32.30
CA HIS A 7 11.87 -4.31 -31.90
C HIS A 7 10.64 -4.66 -31.08
N GLN A 8 10.01 -5.80 -31.36
CA GLN A 8 8.88 -6.29 -30.56
C GLN A 8 9.31 -6.71 -29.15
N LEU A 9 10.46 -7.37 -29.02
CA LEU A 9 11.03 -7.74 -27.71
C LEU A 9 11.42 -6.50 -26.90
N LEU A 10 11.96 -5.47 -27.54
CA LEU A 10 12.31 -4.21 -26.89
C LEU A 10 11.07 -3.45 -26.41
N ALA A 11 10.02 -3.42 -27.24
CA ALA A 11 8.75 -2.78 -26.88
C ALA A 11 8.04 -3.52 -25.72
N LEU A 12 8.11 -4.85 -25.71
CA LEU A 12 7.56 -5.66 -24.62
C LEU A 12 8.33 -5.43 -23.31
N GLY A 13 9.66 -5.30 -23.38
CA GLY A 13 10.50 -4.99 -22.22
C GLY A 13 10.24 -3.62 -21.63
N LEU A 14 10.01 -2.62 -22.48
CA LEU A 14 9.64 -1.25 -22.02
C LEU A 14 8.24 -1.18 -21.41
N ALA A 15 7.29 -1.93 -21.96
CA ALA A 15 5.94 -2.00 -21.40
C ALA A 15 5.91 -2.69 -20.03
N ALA A 16 6.77 -3.67 -19.80
CA ALA A 16 6.89 -4.37 -18.52
C ALA A 16 7.55 -3.52 -17.42
N SER A 17 8.25 -2.45 -17.77
CA SER A 17 8.88 -1.54 -16.81
C SER A 17 7.96 -0.38 -16.37
N ALA A 18 6.77 -0.26 -16.93
CA ALA A 18 5.77 0.71 -16.48
C ALA A 18 5.23 0.26 -15.11
N GLY A 19 5.90 0.66 -14.06
CA GLY A 19 5.50 0.39 -12.67
C GLY A 19 4.22 1.14 -12.32
N CYS A 20 3.33 0.49 -11.57
CA CYS A 20 2.21 1.16 -10.93
C CYS A 20 2.67 1.81 -9.64
N SER A 21 2.32 3.06 -9.44
CA SER A 21 2.58 3.81 -8.21
C SER A 21 1.25 4.23 -7.58
N SER A 22 1.13 4.10 -6.29
CA SER A 22 -0.02 4.63 -5.53
C SER A 22 0.02 6.14 -5.34
N GLY A 23 1.12 6.79 -5.79
CA GLY A 23 1.37 8.19 -5.52
C GLY A 23 1.92 8.42 -4.10
N TRP A 24 1.96 9.68 -3.71
CA TRP A 24 2.42 10.08 -2.39
C TRP A 24 1.31 9.90 -1.36
N VAL A 25 1.65 9.28 -0.25
CA VAL A 25 0.75 9.12 0.90
C VAL A 25 1.37 9.84 2.09
N ASP A 26 0.68 10.83 2.60
CA ASP A 26 1.07 11.48 3.83
C ASP A 26 0.39 10.76 5.00
N LEU A 27 1.17 10.02 5.78
CA LEU A 27 0.69 9.29 6.94
C LEU A 27 0.55 10.16 8.17
N SER A 28 1.25 11.29 8.21
CA SER A 28 1.23 12.24 9.31
C SER A 28 1.01 13.66 8.80
N PRO A 29 -0.13 13.96 8.19
CA PRO A 29 -0.41 15.31 7.73
C PRO A 29 -0.40 16.29 8.91
N VAL A 30 -0.04 17.53 8.62
CA VAL A 30 -0.14 18.59 9.61
C VAL A 30 -1.62 18.72 10.01
N PRO A 31 -1.96 18.54 11.28
CA PRO A 31 -3.35 18.64 11.71
C PRO A 31 -3.89 20.05 11.49
N PRO A 32 -5.20 20.21 11.26
CA PRO A 32 -5.82 21.52 11.21
C PRO A 32 -5.63 22.25 12.56
N ALA A 33 -5.71 23.57 12.52
CA ALA A 33 -5.51 24.40 13.71
C ALA A 33 -6.47 24.06 14.86
N SER A 34 -7.63 23.50 14.52
CA SER A 34 -8.64 23.07 15.50
C SER A 34 -9.29 21.79 14.98
N TYR A 35 -9.35 20.79 15.83
CA TYR A 35 -10.00 19.52 15.55
C TYR A 35 -10.52 18.87 16.82
N ALA A 36 -11.51 17.99 16.66
CA ALA A 36 -12.02 17.16 17.74
C ALA A 36 -11.43 15.76 17.65
N LYS A 37 -10.89 15.24 18.75
CA LYS A 37 -10.46 13.84 18.83
C LYS A 37 -11.69 12.95 19.05
N LEU A 38 -11.81 11.92 18.23
CA LEU A 38 -12.92 10.97 18.29
C LEU A 38 -12.54 9.65 18.98
N GLY A 39 -11.27 9.33 19.04
CA GLY A 39 -10.77 8.12 19.68
C GLY A 39 -9.74 7.36 18.83
N PRO A 40 -9.25 6.22 19.33
CA PRO A 40 -8.27 5.42 18.62
C PRO A 40 -8.85 4.83 17.34
N ALA A 41 -8.05 4.80 16.30
CA ALA A 41 -8.39 4.22 15.01
C ALA A 41 -7.31 3.25 14.56
N GLU A 42 -7.72 2.16 13.93
CA GLU A 42 -6.82 1.17 13.37
C GLU A 42 -7.39 0.67 12.05
N GLY A 43 -6.53 0.55 11.07
CA GLY A 43 -6.85 0.00 9.77
C GLY A 43 -5.73 -0.88 9.25
N GLU A 44 -6.09 -1.96 8.58
CA GLU A 44 -5.17 -2.91 8.01
C GLU A 44 -5.49 -3.12 6.54
N ALA A 45 -4.46 -3.19 5.71
CA ALA A 45 -4.55 -3.63 4.33
C ALA A 45 -3.35 -4.47 3.96
N CYS A 46 -3.61 -5.51 3.19
CA CYS A 46 -2.62 -6.51 2.85
C CYS A 46 -2.37 -6.55 1.35
N ALA A 47 -1.15 -6.94 1.00
CA ALA A 47 -0.75 -7.33 -0.33
C ALA A 47 -0.33 -8.80 -0.34
N THR A 48 -0.64 -9.49 -1.43
CA THR A 48 -0.25 -10.88 -1.63
C THR A 48 0.74 -10.94 -2.79
N TYR A 49 1.85 -11.63 -2.56
CA TYR A 49 2.89 -11.86 -3.53
C TYR A 49 2.93 -13.34 -3.86
N PHE A 50 2.87 -13.65 -5.14
CA PHE A 50 2.94 -15.01 -5.63
C PHE A 50 4.30 -15.27 -6.27
N LEU A 51 4.89 -16.44 -6.06
CA LEU A 51 6.23 -16.80 -6.47
C LEU A 51 7.29 -15.79 -6.00
N ALA A 52 7.13 -15.31 -4.77
CA ALA A 52 8.12 -14.43 -4.15
C ALA A 52 9.35 -15.25 -3.76
N LEU A 53 10.43 -15.03 -4.48
CA LEU A 53 11.76 -15.48 -4.11
C LEU A 53 12.43 -14.38 -3.27
N PRO A 54 13.45 -14.69 -2.46
CA PRO A 54 14.13 -13.69 -1.64
C PRO A 54 14.65 -12.47 -2.41
N TRP A 55 14.93 -12.63 -3.68
CA TRP A 55 15.49 -11.61 -4.56
C TRP A 55 14.56 -11.15 -5.68
N HIS A 56 13.41 -11.80 -5.85
CA HIS A 56 12.51 -11.47 -6.94
C HIS A 56 11.05 -11.84 -6.63
N GLN A 57 10.15 -10.94 -7.00
CA GLN A 57 8.70 -11.13 -6.86
C GLN A 57 8.09 -11.10 -8.25
N PHE A 58 7.47 -12.20 -8.66
CA PHE A 58 6.90 -12.32 -10.00
C PHE A 58 5.52 -11.71 -10.13
N LEU A 59 4.66 -11.94 -9.15
CA LEU A 59 3.31 -11.41 -9.14
C LEU A 59 2.99 -10.77 -7.79
N ALA A 60 2.43 -9.56 -7.84
CA ALA A 60 2.02 -8.83 -6.65
C ALA A 60 0.58 -8.35 -6.81
N PHE A 61 -0.25 -8.60 -5.81
CA PHE A 61 -1.64 -8.20 -5.78
C PHE A 61 -1.90 -7.27 -4.60
N GLY A 62 -2.41 -6.07 -4.88
CA GLY A 62 -2.74 -5.07 -3.86
C GLY A 62 -1.52 -4.43 -3.19
N ALA A 63 -0.35 -4.43 -3.85
CA ALA A 63 0.88 -3.89 -3.27
C ALA A 63 0.99 -2.37 -3.39
N SER A 64 0.54 -1.79 -4.50
CA SER A 64 0.77 -0.39 -4.84
C SER A 64 -0.02 0.59 -3.98
N ASP A 65 -1.21 0.21 -3.52
CA ASP A 65 -2.13 1.05 -2.76
C ASP A 65 -2.34 0.59 -1.31
N ARG A 66 -1.51 -0.32 -0.84
CA ARG A 66 -1.63 -0.95 0.48
C ARG A 66 -1.70 0.07 1.62
N LEU A 67 -0.81 1.06 1.60
CA LEU A 67 -0.78 2.10 2.65
C LEU A 67 -2.02 3.00 2.60
N VAL A 68 -2.45 3.37 1.41
CA VAL A 68 -3.68 4.17 1.23
C VAL A 68 -4.89 3.42 1.75
N ARG A 69 -5.02 2.15 1.40
CA ARG A 69 -6.14 1.31 1.87
C ARG A 69 -6.12 1.13 3.39
N ALA A 70 -4.94 0.94 3.98
CA ALA A 70 -4.80 0.81 5.44
C ALA A 70 -5.19 2.11 6.16
N ARG A 71 -4.74 3.25 5.65
CA ARG A 71 -5.13 4.56 6.18
C ARG A 71 -6.63 4.81 6.06
N ASP A 72 -7.20 4.55 4.89
CA ASP A 72 -8.63 4.76 4.66
C ASP A 72 -9.48 3.82 5.53
N ALA A 73 -9.03 2.58 5.73
CA ALA A 73 -9.66 1.64 6.66
C ALA A 73 -9.60 2.13 8.12
N ALA A 74 -8.49 2.73 8.53
CA ALA A 74 -8.36 3.32 9.87
C ALA A 74 -9.34 4.48 10.07
N ILE A 75 -9.45 5.39 9.10
CA ILE A 75 -10.41 6.49 9.15
C ILE A 75 -11.84 5.94 9.19
N ALA A 76 -12.16 4.96 8.38
CA ALA A 76 -13.48 4.33 8.32
C ALA A 76 -13.84 3.54 9.59
N SER A 77 -12.86 3.15 10.42
CA SER A 77 -13.10 2.42 11.66
C SER A 77 -13.78 3.25 12.75
N VAL A 78 -13.74 4.56 12.64
CA VAL A 78 -14.37 5.48 13.60
C VAL A 78 -15.44 6.32 12.88
N PRO A 79 -16.71 6.29 13.33
CA PRO A 79 -17.77 7.11 12.74
C PRO A 79 -17.44 8.59 12.75
N ASP A 80 -17.75 9.28 11.66
CA ASP A 80 -17.56 10.72 11.46
C ASP A 80 -16.10 11.20 11.40
N ALA A 81 -15.14 10.28 11.40
CA ALA A 81 -13.73 10.63 11.27
C ALA A 81 -13.41 11.14 9.85
N THR A 82 -12.63 12.21 9.78
CA THR A 82 -12.15 12.80 8.52
C THR A 82 -10.64 12.72 8.36
N GLY A 83 -9.91 12.38 9.40
CA GLY A 83 -8.47 12.27 9.38
C GLY A 83 -7.91 11.54 10.59
N LEU A 84 -6.58 11.44 10.61
CA LEU A 84 -5.83 10.83 11.69
C LEU A 84 -4.69 11.74 12.14
N VAL A 85 -4.40 11.70 13.43
CA VAL A 85 -3.20 12.31 14.03
C VAL A 85 -2.44 11.26 14.84
N ASN A 86 -1.18 11.53 15.17
CA ASN A 86 -0.30 10.60 15.88
C ASN A 86 -0.21 9.22 15.20
N VAL A 87 -0.05 9.23 13.87
CA VAL A 87 -0.09 8.04 13.06
C VAL A 87 1.17 7.21 13.25
N THR A 88 0.98 5.93 13.51
CA THR A 88 2.03 4.90 13.51
C THR A 88 1.76 3.87 12.45
N LEU A 89 2.81 3.36 11.86
CA LEU A 89 2.76 2.30 10.85
C LEU A 89 3.49 1.08 11.37
N GLN A 90 2.81 -0.05 11.31
CA GLN A 90 3.40 -1.36 11.55
C GLN A 90 3.25 -2.21 10.31
N GLU A 91 4.28 -2.92 9.95
CA GLU A 91 4.22 -3.93 8.91
C GLU A 91 4.30 -5.33 9.51
N ARG A 92 3.46 -6.20 9.01
CA ARG A 92 3.45 -7.61 9.34
C ARG A 92 3.51 -8.42 8.05
N TRP A 93 4.34 -9.43 8.03
CA TRP A 93 4.48 -10.28 6.86
C TRP A 93 4.59 -11.74 7.24
N ALA A 94 4.11 -12.59 6.36
CA ALA A 94 4.17 -14.03 6.48
C ALA A 94 4.56 -14.65 5.15
N TYR A 95 5.25 -15.75 5.22
CA TYR A 95 5.78 -16.46 4.07
C TYR A 95 5.33 -17.92 4.10
N TRP A 96 4.70 -18.37 3.01
CA TRP A 96 4.21 -19.75 2.87
C TRP A 96 4.76 -20.42 1.59
N GLY A 97 6.05 -20.42 1.39
CA GLY A 97 6.67 -21.00 0.21
C GLY A 97 6.35 -20.23 -1.07
N LEU A 98 5.30 -20.63 -1.81
CA LEU A 98 4.91 -19.97 -3.07
C LEU A 98 4.23 -18.63 -2.87
N PHE A 99 3.70 -18.36 -1.68
CA PHE A 99 3.01 -17.12 -1.35
C PHE A 99 3.73 -16.38 -0.25
N SER A 100 3.71 -15.06 -0.33
CA SER A 100 3.98 -14.21 0.82
C SER A 100 2.88 -13.15 0.94
N ARG A 101 2.63 -12.73 2.17
CA ARG A 101 1.64 -11.70 2.46
C ARG A 101 2.28 -10.62 3.31
N ARG A 102 2.09 -9.38 2.88
CA ARG A 102 2.49 -8.20 3.65
C ARG A 102 1.27 -7.39 3.99
N CYS A 103 1.11 -7.10 5.27
CA CYS A 103 0.04 -6.26 5.77
C CYS A 103 0.63 -4.99 6.38
N ALA A 104 0.04 -3.86 6.02
CA ALA A 104 0.31 -2.58 6.66
C ALA A 104 -0.82 -2.30 7.65
N ILE A 105 -0.46 -1.99 8.89
CA ILE A 105 -1.39 -1.64 9.95
C ILE A 105 -1.14 -0.18 10.29
N VAL A 106 -2.14 0.65 10.10
CA VAL A 106 -2.10 2.07 10.42
C VAL A 106 -2.92 2.29 11.68
N CYS A 107 -2.28 2.83 12.70
CA CYS A 107 -2.91 3.22 13.95
C CYS A 107 -2.75 4.71 14.16
N GLY A 108 -3.70 5.32 14.81
CA GLY A 108 -3.66 6.74 15.17
C GLY A 108 -4.90 7.16 15.93
N ASP A 109 -4.99 8.46 16.18
CA ASP A 109 -6.17 9.06 16.76
C ASP A 109 -7.04 9.64 15.64
N ALA A 110 -8.29 9.19 15.56
CA ALA A 110 -9.26 9.74 14.61
C ALA A 110 -9.67 11.13 15.01
N ILE A 111 -9.78 12.01 14.04
CA ILE A 111 -10.19 13.40 14.23
C ILE A 111 -11.30 13.80 13.26
N ARG A 112 -11.99 14.87 13.61
CA ARG A 112 -12.99 15.53 12.76
C ARG A 112 -12.78 17.01 12.72
#